data_7299a19f31234a035a04c421de7873c5
#
_entry.id   7299a19f31234a035a04c421de7873c5
#
_cell.length_a   1.000
_cell.length_b   1.000
_cell.length_c   1.000
_cell.angle_alpha   90.00
_cell.angle_beta   90.00
_cell.angle_gamma   90.00
#
_symmetry.space_group_name_H-M   'P 1'
#
loop_
_entity.id
_entity.type
_entity.pdbx_description
1 polymer ?
#
loop_
_entity_poly.entity_id
_entity_poly.type
_entity_poly.pdbx_seq_one_letter_code
_entity_poly.pdbx_strand_id
1 'polypeptide(L)' 'MKAVVWSKNQCPFCDQAKNLLKMKNIEFEERNVSTDWTKEQLLEAVPTARTVPQIFLDDKLIGGFTELKKHFEKV' A
#
# COMPACT_ATOMS: atom_id res chain seq x y z
N MET A 1 -2.09 -4.84 -14.26
CA MET A 1 -1.33 -4.70 -12.99
C MET A 1 -2.31 -4.59 -11.83
N LYS A 2 -2.06 -5.33 -10.78
CA LYS A 2 -2.91 -5.28 -9.59
C LYS A 2 -2.06 -4.94 -8.37
N ALA A 3 -2.59 -4.07 -7.51
CA ALA A 3 -1.88 -3.64 -6.31
C ALA A 3 -2.58 -4.14 -5.05
N VAL A 4 -1.83 -4.22 -3.96
CA VAL A 4 -2.36 -4.43 -2.62
C VAL A 4 -1.83 -3.30 -1.76
N VAL A 5 -2.73 -2.63 -1.04
CA VAL A 5 -2.38 -1.52 -0.16
C VAL A 5 -2.75 -1.88 1.27
N TRP A 6 -1.74 -2.08 2.12
CA TRP A 6 -1.95 -2.23 3.56
C TRP A 6 -2.08 -0.85 4.17
N SER A 7 -3.19 -0.60 4.83
CA SER A 7 -3.54 0.73 5.33
C SER A 7 -4.06 0.66 6.76
N LYS A 8 -4.38 1.82 7.33
CA LYS A 8 -5.08 1.94 8.60
C LYS A 8 -6.01 3.14 8.56
N ASN A 9 -6.89 3.26 9.56
CA ASN A 9 -7.72 4.44 9.69
C ASN A 9 -6.85 5.67 9.99
N GLN A 10 -7.31 6.84 9.57
CA GLN A 10 -6.64 8.11 9.83
C GLN A 10 -5.19 8.13 9.34
N CYS A 11 -4.99 7.64 8.12
CA CYS A 11 -3.67 7.59 7.50
C CYS A 11 -3.68 8.41 6.20
N PRO A 12 -3.23 9.68 6.24
CA PRO A 12 -3.22 10.52 5.04
C PRO A 12 -2.39 9.94 3.90
N PHE A 13 -1.23 9.36 4.21
CA PHE A 13 -0.38 8.75 3.18
C PHE A 13 -1.02 7.52 2.56
N CYS A 14 -1.81 6.76 3.33
CA CYS A 14 -2.57 5.65 2.78
C CYS A 14 -3.59 6.15 1.76
N ASP A 15 -4.29 7.22 2.09
CA ASP A 15 -5.26 7.83 1.17
C ASP A 15 -4.58 8.34 -0.09
N GLN A 16 -3.43 8.98 0.04
CA GLN A 16 -2.67 9.47 -1.11
C GLN A 16 -2.20 8.32 -2.00
N ALA A 17 -1.76 7.22 -1.40
CA ALA A 17 -1.35 6.05 -2.16
C ALA A 17 -2.51 5.46 -2.95
N LYS A 18 -3.68 5.32 -2.32
CA LYS A 18 -4.87 4.82 -3.01
C LYS A 18 -5.28 5.74 -4.15
N ASN A 19 -5.25 7.05 -3.92
CA ASN A 19 -5.59 8.02 -4.96
C ASN A 19 -4.62 7.95 -6.13
N LEU A 20 -3.33 7.81 -5.86
CA LEU A 20 -2.32 7.68 -6.90
C LEU A 20 -2.59 6.45 -7.78
N LEU A 21 -2.93 5.32 -7.16
CA LEU A 21 -3.26 4.11 -7.91
C LEU A 21 -4.50 4.31 -8.77
N LYS A 22 -5.52 4.99 -8.25
CA LYS A 22 -6.72 5.31 -9.02
C LYS A 22 -6.38 6.20 -10.22
N MET A 23 -5.54 7.20 -10.02
CA MET A 23 -5.12 8.08 -11.11
C MET A 23 -4.38 7.34 -12.22
N LYS A 24 -3.69 6.27 -11.88
CA LYS A 24 -2.98 5.44 -12.85
C LYS A 24 -3.83 4.31 -13.41
N ASN A 25 -5.11 4.25 -13.05
CA ASN A 25 -6.04 3.20 -13.49
C ASN A 25 -5.58 1.80 -13.08
N ILE A 26 -4.98 1.69 -11.90
CA ILE A 26 -4.50 0.43 -11.36
C ILE A 26 -5.50 -0.09 -10.34
N GLU A 27 -5.99 -1.31 -10.54
CA GLU A 27 -6.84 -1.97 -9.57
C GLU A 27 -6.04 -2.28 -8.31
N PHE A 28 -6.64 -2.10 -7.15
CA PHE A 28 -5.97 -2.44 -5.90
C PHE A 28 -6.96 -3.00 -4.89
N GLU A 29 -6.42 -3.83 -4.00
CA GLU A 29 -7.14 -4.32 -2.84
C GLU A 29 -6.62 -3.56 -1.62
N GLU A 30 -7.52 -2.97 -0.85
CA GLU A 30 -7.14 -2.33 0.40
C GLU A 30 -7.25 -3.33 1.53
N ARG A 31 -6.18 -3.45 2.32
CA ARG A 31 -6.15 -4.30 3.52
C ARG A 31 -5.94 -3.40 4.73
N ASN A 32 -7.04 -3.02 5.35
CA ASN A 32 -7.04 -2.06 6.46
C ASN A 32 -6.87 -2.79 7.78
N VAL A 33 -5.74 -2.59 8.44
CA VAL A 33 -5.40 -3.28 9.69
C VAL A 33 -6.15 -2.74 10.90
N SER A 34 -6.93 -1.67 10.73
CA SER A 34 -7.80 -1.14 11.78
C SER A 34 -9.19 -1.76 11.75
N THR A 35 -9.55 -2.47 10.66
CA THR A 35 -10.89 -3.02 10.46
C THR A 35 -10.86 -4.50 10.14
N ASP A 36 -10.75 -4.86 8.86
CA ASP A 36 -10.89 -6.25 8.41
C ASP A 36 -9.62 -7.09 8.56
N TRP A 37 -8.47 -6.45 8.69
CA TRP A 37 -7.19 -7.12 8.78
C TRP A 37 -6.50 -6.78 10.09
N THR A 38 -5.42 -7.49 10.41
CA THR A 38 -4.69 -7.26 11.66
C THR A 38 -3.26 -6.86 11.36
N LYS A 39 -2.64 -6.24 12.37
CA LYS A 39 -1.21 -5.89 12.28
C LYS A 39 -0.35 -7.13 12.14
N GLU A 40 -0.75 -8.23 12.77
CA GLU A 40 -0.03 -9.51 12.65
C GLU A 40 -0.03 -10.00 11.21
N GLN A 41 -1.16 -9.87 10.52
CA GLN A 41 -1.24 -10.26 9.11
C GLN A 41 -0.34 -9.38 8.24
N LEU A 42 -0.27 -8.09 8.54
CA LEU A 42 0.66 -7.19 7.84
C LEU A 42 2.11 -7.64 8.05
N LEU A 43 2.48 -7.97 9.28
CA LEU A 43 3.84 -8.39 9.60
C LEU A 43 4.18 -9.74 8.99
N GLU A 44 3.19 -10.61 8.76
CA GLU A 44 3.42 -11.85 8.01
C GLU A 44 3.78 -11.55 6.56
N ALA A 45 3.09 -10.60 5.95
CA ALA A 45 3.35 -10.21 4.57
C ALA A 45 4.63 -9.38 4.43
N VAL A 46 4.88 -8.48 5.39
CA VAL A 46 6.04 -7.57 5.38
C VAL A 46 6.67 -7.60 6.77
N PRO A 47 7.55 -8.56 7.05
CA PRO A 47 8.13 -8.71 8.39
C PRO A 47 8.87 -7.47 8.91
N THR A 48 9.35 -6.63 8.01
CA THR A 48 10.07 -5.41 8.38
C THR A 48 9.17 -4.18 8.46
N ALA A 49 7.86 -4.34 8.28
CA ALA A 49 6.95 -3.20 8.27
C ALA A 49 6.92 -2.50 9.63
N ARG A 50 7.09 -1.18 9.60
CA ARG A 50 7.00 -0.33 10.80
C ARG A 50 5.85 0.66 10.67
N THR A 51 5.44 0.94 9.46
CA THR A 51 4.42 1.93 9.17
C THR A 51 3.53 1.44 8.04
N VAL A 52 2.42 2.13 7.82
CA VAL A 52 1.58 1.99 6.64
C VAL A 52 1.58 3.33 5.93
N PRO A 53 1.34 3.38 4.63
CA PRO A 53 0.94 2.26 3.77
C PRO A 53 2.11 1.35 3.41
N GLN A 54 1.81 0.07 3.16
CA GLN A 54 2.74 -0.87 2.54
C GLN A 54 2.07 -1.36 1.26
N ILE A 55 2.74 -1.18 0.14
CA ILE A 55 2.12 -1.35 -1.17
C ILE A 55 2.85 -2.42 -1.96
N PHE A 56 2.07 -3.34 -2.53
CA PHE A 56 2.57 -4.35 -3.45
C PHE A 56 2.05 -4.04 -4.85
N LEU A 57 2.90 -4.26 -5.86
CA LEU A 57 2.49 -4.24 -7.27
C LEU A 57 2.84 -5.58 -7.88
N ASP A 58 1.83 -6.30 -8.35
CA ASP A 58 1.99 -7.64 -8.95
C ASP A 58 2.81 -8.56 -8.05
N ASP A 59 2.44 -8.60 -6.75
CA ASP A 59 3.07 -9.42 -5.70
C ASP A 59 4.48 -9.00 -5.33
N LYS A 60 4.95 -7.83 -5.79
CA LYS A 60 6.26 -7.30 -5.39
C LYS A 60 6.07 -6.14 -4.43
N LEU A 61 6.75 -6.20 -3.31
CA LEU A 61 6.71 -5.11 -2.34
C LEU A 61 7.41 -3.88 -2.90
N ILE A 62 6.67 -2.79 -3.00
CA ILE A 62 7.21 -1.50 -3.43
C ILE A 62 7.66 -0.67 -2.23
N GLY A 63 6.89 -0.71 -1.14
CA GLY A 63 7.15 0.08 0.06
C GLY A 63 5.99 0.98 0.39
N GLY A 64 6.29 2.16 0.91
CA GLY A 64 5.27 3.14 1.28
C GLY A 64 4.89 4.07 0.13
N PHE A 65 4.17 5.13 0.47
CA PHE A 65 3.70 6.08 -0.54
C PHE A 65 4.87 6.74 -1.30
N THR A 66 5.93 7.11 -0.60
CA THR A 66 7.09 7.75 -1.22
C THR A 66 7.72 6.85 -2.28
N GLU A 67 7.87 5.57 -1.96
CA GLU A 67 8.45 4.59 -2.88
C GLU A 67 7.51 4.34 -4.06
N LEU A 68 6.20 4.31 -3.82
CA LEU A 68 5.22 4.16 -4.88
C LEU A 68 5.27 5.34 -5.84
N LYS A 69 5.34 6.55 -5.30
CA LYS A 69 5.44 7.76 -6.10
C LYS A 69 6.70 7.74 -6.98
N LYS A 70 7.82 7.37 -6.39
CA LYS A 70 9.08 7.25 -7.14
C LYS A 70 9.00 6.20 -8.23
N HIS A 71 8.32 5.10 -7.95
CA HIS A 71 8.14 4.02 -8.94
C HIS A 71 7.47 4.56 -10.21
N PHE A 72 6.45 5.40 -10.06
CA PHE A 72 5.74 5.97 -11.20
C PHE A 72 6.45 7.17 -11.83
N GLU A 73 7.40 7.78 -11.14
CA GLU A 73 8.19 8.89 -11.68
C GLU A 73 9.34 8.42 -12.55
N LYS A 74 9.69 7.16 -12.49
CA LYS A 74 10.71 6.57 -13.36
C LYS A 74 10.13 6.37 -14.76
N VAL A 75 10.66 7.02 -15.69
CA VAL A 75 10.20 6.94 -17.08
C VAL A 75 11.35 6.46 -17.95
#